data_5d76c3bbbe8c52351ec608e357878d6b
#
_entry.id   5d76c3bbbe8c52351ec608e357878d6b
#
_cell.length_a   1.000
_cell.length_b   1.000
_cell.length_c   1.000
_cell.angle_alpha   90.00
_cell.angle_beta   90.00
_cell.angle_gamma   90.00
#
_symmetry.space_group_name_H-M   'P 1'
#
loop_
_entity.id
_entity.type
_entity.pdbx_description
1 polymer ?
#
loop_
_entity_poly.entity_id
_entity_poly.type
_entity_poly.pdbx_seq_one_letter_code
_entity_poly.pdbx_strand_id
1 'polypeptide(L)'
;MSSDGPYGRHGYQAQPSAYGQGASYSSAPGSGGYAAPGYGQPGQSYGGASYSAPAPPGGYGQPEPSPYSAGSGAEGDEDKSKSGKRSTALQALNNNVLIWAGFFSVSLFVYFMVSGGDFSFLMTYGAMARMFGFGILNVKTFTSKRATGVSIKSLQLYSLVFFFRLTSIIRHEGYLPYDKSGDWLYHVIEVLALLFTSSALYGCMVPFRQTYQADADKFGEISVPAGCGAVYLAVPVLVLSCIIHPNLNSDFFSDVAWTYAMYLESLALIPQLYMFQKQATGVVELLTAHFVAALGFGRILEFTFWIYSYHELSNSSGSNLPGYLAIFSQFIQLVLMLDFFYYYYVAIKNATPMVLPSHSSGMGMV
;
A
#
# COMPACT_ATOMS: atom_id res chain seq x y z
N MET A 1 8.92 -60.48 -43.86
CA MET A 1 8.30 -59.72 -44.94
C MET A 1 8.33 -58.27 -44.44
N SER A 2 9.42 -57.51 -44.65
CA SER A 2 9.84 -56.80 -45.87
C SER A 2 8.77 -55.80 -46.29
N SER A 3 8.99 -54.53 -46.14
CA SER A 3 9.67 -53.54 -46.97
C SER A 3 9.60 -52.18 -46.30
N ASP A 4 10.66 -51.53 -45.95
CA ASP A 4 11.52 -50.58 -46.67
C ASP A 4 10.85 -49.34 -47.25
N GLY A 5 11.15 -48.19 -46.74
CA GLY A 5 11.83 -46.96 -46.98
C GLY A 5 11.20 -45.95 -47.98
N PRO A 6 11.85 -44.85 -48.36
CA PRO A 6 12.62 -43.84 -47.63
C PRO A 6 12.28 -42.37 -48.10
N TYR A 7 13.19 -41.42 -47.82
CA TYR A 7 13.35 -40.03 -48.36
C TYR A 7 12.62 -38.93 -47.57
N GLY A 8 13.24 -37.77 -47.27
CA GLY A 8 14.51 -37.21 -47.65
C GLY A 8 14.84 -35.95 -46.87
N ARG A 9 16.12 -35.81 -46.61
CA ARG A 9 16.71 -34.56 -46.08
C ARG A 9 16.64 -33.45 -47.12
N HIS A 10 16.29 -32.24 -46.70
CA HIS A 10 16.78 -31.04 -47.37
C HIS A 10 17.30 -30.08 -46.32
N GLY A 11 18.63 -30.03 -46.24
CA GLY A 11 19.36 -28.94 -45.62
C GLY A 11 19.35 -27.73 -46.56
N TYR A 12 19.23 -26.57 -46.01
CA TYR A 12 19.63 -25.33 -46.70
C TYR A 12 20.76 -24.69 -45.91
N GLN A 13 21.84 -24.52 -46.68
CA GLN A 13 23.11 -23.92 -46.31
C GLN A 13 22.96 -22.41 -46.09
N ALA A 14 23.75 -21.94 -45.17
CA ALA A 14 24.12 -20.57 -44.99
C ALA A 14 24.91 -20.02 -46.20
N GLN A 15 24.66 -18.77 -46.57
CA GLN A 15 25.67 -17.94 -47.26
C GLN A 15 25.74 -16.54 -46.63
N PRO A 16 26.94 -16.00 -46.47
CA PRO A 16 27.19 -14.64 -45.99
C PRO A 16 27.54 -13.72 -47.17
N SER A 17 27.15 -12.47 -47.07
CA SER A 17 27.74 -11.36 -47.83
C SER A 17 27.70 -10.11 -46.94
N ALA A 18 28.76 -9.62 -46.48
CA ALA A 18 29.95 -8.94 -47.03
C ALA A 18 29.67 -7.50 -47.48
N TYR A 19 30.35 -6.62 -46.74
CA TYR A 19 30.94 -5.33 -47.13
C TYR A 19 30.07 -4.09 -47.41
N GLY A 20 30.44 -3.02 -46.68
CA GLY A 20 30.19 -1.65 -47.01
C GLY A 20 30.75 -0.71 -45.93
N GLN A 21 32.03 -0.44 -46.08
CA GLN A 21 32.86 0.52 -45.36
C GLN A 21 32.42 1.95 -45.61
N GLY A 22 32.56 2.82 -44.61
CA GLY A 22 33.35 4.05 -44.73
C GLY A 22 32.54 5.33 -44.89
N ALA A 23 32.62 6.18 -43.88
CA ALA A 23 33.22 7.50 -44.03
C ALA A 23 33.15 8.30 -42.70
N SER A 24 34.29 8.49 -42.13
CA SER A 24 34.62 9.52 -41.16
C SER A 24 34.61 10.89 -41.82
N TYR A 25 34.00 11.89 -41.19
CA TYR A 25 34.45 13.30 -41.35
C TYR A 25 34.39 14.00 -39.99
N SER A 26 35.57 14.37 -39.57
CA SER A 26 35.91 15.35 -38.55
C SER A 26 35.59 16.75 -39.04
N SER A 27 35.14 17.64 -38.15
CA SER A 27 35.77 18.94 -37.84
C SER A 27 34.81 19.88 -37.13
N ALA A 28 35.15 20.30 -35.96
CA ALA A 28 34.81 21.61 -35.38
C ALA A 28 35.78 22.64 -36.03
N PRO A 29 35.66 23.96 -35.84
CA PRO A 29 34.96 24.72 -34.80
C PRO A 29 34.23 25.99 -35.36
N GLY A 30 33.46 26.68 -34.49
CA GLY A 30 32.90 28.00 -34.84
C GLY A 30 32.27 28.69 -33.64
N SER A 31 33.05 29.49 -33.00
CA SER A 31 32.69 30.47 -31.99
C SER A 31 31.67 31.49 -32.51
N GLY A 32 30.70 31.84 -31.71
CA GLY A 32 29.81 32.97 -31.98
C GLY A 32 29.03 33.35 -30.73
N GLY A 33 29.59 34.20 -29.91
CA GLY A 33 28.95 34.84 -28.80
C GLY A 33 27.90 35.86 -29.28
N TYR A 34 26.77 35.87 -28.60
CA TYR A 34 25.91 37.05 -28.59
C TYR A 34 25.58 37.44 -27.16
N ALA A 35 25.87 38.71 -26.91
CA ALA A 35 25.73 39.42 -25.66
C ALA A 35 24.26 39.57 -25.24
N ALA A 36 24.03 39.49 -23.94
CA ALA A 36 22.82 39.93 -23.28
C ALA A 36 22.76 41.48 -23.26
N PRO A 37 21.61 42.12 -23.43
CA PRO A 37 21.41 43.47 -23.00
C PRO A 37 20.88 43.51 -21.57
N GLY A 38 21.66 44.11 -20.69
CA GLY A 38 21.22 44.54 -19.39
C GLY A 38 20.24 45.70 -19.50
N TYR A 39 19.22 45.67 -18.66
CA TYR A 39 18.45 46.86 -18.33
C TYR A 39 18.53 47.11 -16.82
N GLY A 40 18.98 48.35 -16.58
CA GLY A 40 19.27 48.96 -15.35
C GLY A 40 18.07 49.12 -14.43
N GLN A 41 18.40 49.13 -13.17
CA GLN A 41 17.61 49.73 -12.11
C GLN A 41 17.66 51.26 -12.21
N PRO A 42 16.60 51.94 -11.82
CA PRO A 42 16.73 53.20 -11.12
C PRO A 42 16.21 53.07 -9.70
N GLY A 43 17.06 53.33 -8.75
CA GLY A 43 16.69 53.60 -7.39
C GLY A 43 15.92 54.91 -7.27
N GLN A 44 14.89 54.92 -6.45
CA GLN A 44 14.39 56.12 -5.81
C GLN A 44 14.08 55.86 -4.36
N SER A 45 14.84 56.48 -3.52
CA SER A 45 14.59 56.71 -2.11
C SER A 45 13.53 57.77 -1.92
N TYR A 46 12.49 57.50 -1.18
CA TYR A 46 11.69 58.49 -0.45
C TYR A 46 11.38 57.86 0.87
N GLY A 47 11.89 58.32 2.01
CA GLY A 47 11.36 59.44 2.74
C GLY A 47 10.42 58.91 3.81
N GLY A 48 10.93 58.69 5.04
CA GLY A 48 10.17 58.23 6.19
C GLY A 48 9.05 59.17 6.57
N ALA A 49 7.94 58.62 6.92
CA ALA A 49 6.91 59.26 7.73
C ALA A 49 6.47 58.24 8.81
N SER A 50 7.03 58.45 9.97
CA SER A 50 6.56 57.83 11.22
C SER A 50 5.19 58.38 11.56
N TYR A 51 4.18 57.54 11.48
CA TYR A 51 2.89 57.80 12.13
C TYR A 51 2.87 57.15 13.50
N SER A 52 3.01 57.97 14.55
CA SER A 52 2.75 57.66 15.91
C SER A 52 1.23 57.44 16.11
N ALA A 53 0.82 56.28 16.51
CA ALA A 53 -0.54 56.01 16.98
C ALA A 53 -0.76 56.75 18.31
N PRO A 54 -1.96 57.37 18.52
CA PRO A 54 -2.27 58.02 19.80
C PRO A 54 -2.57 56.95 20.88
N ALA A 55 -2.05 57.20 22.08
CA ALA A 55 -2.28 56.44 23.29
C ALA A 55 -3.76 56.46 23.71
N PRO A 56 -4.32 55.35 24.24
CA PRO A 56 -5.64 55.37 24.83
C PRO A 56 -5.64 56.07 26.18
N PRO A 57 -6.72 56.78 26.54
CA PRO A 57 -6.82 57.52 27.81
C PRO A 57 -6.99 56.58 29.01
N GLY A 58 -6.41 57.02 30.10
CA GLY A 58 -6.11 56.36 31.35
C GLY A 58 -7.27 55.73 32.14
N GLY A 59 -6.83 54.73 32.84
CA GLY A 59 -7.00 54.51 34.26
C GLY A 59 -8.39 54.24 34.79
N TYR A 60 -8.64 52.97 35.09
CA TYR A 60 -9.38 52.61 36.31
C TYR A 60 -8.56 51.53 37.04
N GLY A 61 -8.39 51.78 38.35
CA GLY A 61 -7.52 51.03 39.24
C GLY A 61 -7.86 49.53 39.32
N GLN A 62 -6.82 48.76 39.38
CA GLN A 62 -6.93 47.37 39.81
C GLN A 62 -7.24 47.34 41.33
N PRO A 63 -8.21 46.52 41.76
CA PRO A 63 -8.35 46.20 43.17
C PRO A 63 -7.20 45.29 43.58
N GLU A 64 -6.53 45.60 44.69
CA GLU A 64 -5.54 44.75 45.32
C GLU A 64 -6.10 43.35 45.62
N PRO A 65 -5.30 42.30 45.49
CA PRO A 65 -5.73 40.95 45.86
C PRO A 65 -5.82 40.84 47.38
N SER A 66 -7.00 40.52 47.89
CA SER A 66 -7.18 40.17 49.28
C SER A 66 -6.48 38.87 49.63
N PRO A 67 -5.81 38.73 50.78
CA PRO A 67 -5.00 37.58 51.14
C PRO A 67 -5.80 36.49 51.88
N TYR A 68 -6.95 36.04 51.32
CA TYR A 68 -7.65 34.88 51.88
C TYR A 68 -8.51 34.20 50.81
N SER A 69 -7.94 33.25 50.08
CA SER A 69 -8.54 31.95 49.73
C SER A 69 -7.48 31.04 49.09
N ALA A 70 -6.63 30.48 49.95
CA ALA A 70 -5.90 29.26 49.59
C ALA A 70 -6.82 28.09 49.93
N GLY A 71 -7.08 27.22 48.94
CA GLY A 71 -7.56 25.90 49.27
C GLY A 71 -8.68 25.36 48.39
N SER A 72 -8.38 24.28 47.68
CA SER A 72 -9.28 23.23 47.22
C SER A 72 -10.02 23.42 45.89
N GLY A 73 -9.28 23.59 44.79
CA GLY A 73 -9.88 23.50 43.44
C GLY A 73 -9.04 22.77 42.41
N ALA A 74 -7.74 22.63 42.61
CA ALA A 74 -6.83 22.10 41.59
C ALA A 74 -6.71 20.57 41.56
N GLU A 75 -6.95 19.87 42.64
CA GLU A 75 -6.87 18.39 42.67
C GLU A 75 -8.09 17.70 42.11
N GLY A 76 -9.27 18.32 42.10
CA GLY A 76 -10.49 17.73 41.58
C GLY A 76 -10.60 17.71 40.03
N ASP A 77 -9.96 18.67 39.36
CA ASP A 77 -10.03 18.78 37.89
C ASP A 77 -8.97 17.91 37.18
N GLU A 78 -7.81 17.70 37.80
CA GLU A 78 -6.80 16.76 37.28
C GLU A 78 -7.30 15.30 37.36
N ASP A 79 -7.99 14.93 38.42
CA ASP A 79 -8.49 13.58 38.63
C ASP A 79 -9.67 13.25 37.69
N LYS A 80 -10.54 14.24 37.43
CA LYS A 80 -11.62 14.11 36.41
C LYS A 80 -11.05 14.02 34.99
N SER A 81 -9.99 14.78 34.68
CA SER A 81 -9.30 14.70 33.39
C SER A 81 -8.59 13.35 33.18
N LYS A 82 -7.92 12.85 34.21
CA LYS A 82 -7.27 11.52 34.20
C LYS A 82 -8.30 10.38 34.10
N SER A 83 -9.41 10.47 34.81
CA SER A 83 -10.53 9.50 34.76
C SER A 83 -11.20 9.50 33.39
N GLY A 84 -11.48 10.67 32.81
CA GLY A 84 -12.04 10.81 31.47
C GLY A 84 -11.13 10.23 30.38
N LYS A 85 -9.83 10.53 30.44
CA LYS A 85 -8.84 9.95 29.50
C LYS A 85 -8.72 8.42 29.64
N ARG A 86 -8.76 7.90 30.86
CA ARG A 86 -8.70 6.46 31.14
C ARG A 86 -9.95 5.72 30.65
N SER A 87 -11.14 6.29 30.81
CA SER A 87 -12.38 5.71 30.29
C SER A 87 -12.43 5.70 28.75
N THR A 88 -11.95 6.76 28.10
CA THR A 88 -11.87 6.83 26.63
C THR A 88 -10.85 5.82 26.09
N ALA A 89 -9.70 5.66 26.73
CA ALA A 89 -8.69 4.67 26.35
C ALA A 89 -9.19 3.23 26.51
N LEU A 90 -9.89 2.94 27.59
CA LEU A 90 -10.51 1.62 27.83
C LEU A 90 -11.61 1.33 26.80
N GLN A 91 -12.40 2.31 26.44
CA GLN A 91 -13.45 2.16 25.41
C GLN A 91 -12.85 1.94 24.02
N ALA A 92 -11.78 2.66 23.67
CA ALA A 92 -11.04 2.45 22.43
C ALA A 92 -10.39 1.06 22.37
N LEU A 93 -9.80 0.60 23.47
CA LEU A 93 -9.24 -0.75 23.59
C LEU A 93 -10.33 -1.82 23.40
N ASN A 94 -11.49 -1.63 24.03
CA ASN A 94 -12.62 -2.57 23.93
C ASN A 94 -13.15 -2.66 22.49
N ASN A 95 -13.24 -1.53 21.76
CA ASN A 95 -13.66 -1.53 20.37
C ASN A 95 -12.67 -2.25 19.45
N ASN A 96 -11.36 -2.07 19.68
CA ASN A 96 -10.32 -2.77 18.92
C ASN A 96 -10.39 -4.30 19.14
N VAL A 97 -10.52 -4.70 20.38
CA VAL A 97 -10.67 -6.12 20.73
C VAL A 97 -11.93 -6.70 20.09
N LEU A 98 -13.04 -5.95 20.07
CA LEU A 98 -14.28 -6.41 19.47
C LEU A 98 -14.17 -6.62 17.95
N ILE A 99 -13.49 -5.72 17.22
CA ILE A 99 -13.26 -5.84 15.78
C ILE A 99 -12.49 -7.13 15.46
N TRP A 100 -11.37 -7.35 16.14
CA TRP A 100 -10.56 -8.54 15.93
C TRP A 100 -11.23 -9.82 16.44
N ALA A 101 -11.91 -9.78 17.58
CA ALA A 101 -12.66 -10.91 18.09
C ALA A 101 -13.75 -11.35 17.11
N GLY A 102 -14.48 -10.40 16.50
CA GLY A 102 -15.46 -10.68 15.46
C GLY A 102 -14.82 -11.39 14.26
N PHE A 103 -13.70 -10.88 13.76
CA PHE A 103 -12.96 -11.50 12.66
C PHE A 103 -12.50 -12.93 12.99
N PHE A 104 -11.86 -13.14 14.15
CA PHE A 104 -11.38 -14.46 14.54
C PHE A 104 -12.54 -15.45 14.77
N SER A 105 -13.67 -14.98 15.33
CA SER A 105 -14.85 -15.83 15.51
C SER A 105 -15.42 -16.30 14.19
N VAL A 106 -15.56 -15.41 13.20
CA VAL A 106 -16.02 -15.79 11.86
C VAL A 106 -15.03 -16.74 11.19
N SER A 107 -13.72 -16.46 11.31
CA SER A 107 -12.68 -17.33 10.73
C SER A 107 -12.68 -18.73 11.32
N LEU A 108 -12.85 -18.86 12.65
CA LEU A 108 -12.98 -20.16 13.32
C LEU A 108 -14.24 -20.89 12.88
N PHE A 109 -15.36 -20.19 12.75
CA PHE A 109 -16.60 -20.78 12.24
C PHE A 109 -16.39 -21.35 10.83
N VAL A 110 -15.79 -20.60 9.92
CA VAL A 110 -15.50 -21.05 8.54
C VAL A 110 -14.53 -22.24 8.57
N TYR A 111 -13.49 -22.20 9.41
CA TYR A 111 -12.52 -23.29 9.54
C TYR A 111 -13.18 -24.60 9.93
N PHE A 112 -14.03 -24.62 10.96
CA PHE A 112 -14.66 -25.85 11.44
C PHE A 112 -15.85 -26.30 10.59
N MET A 113 -16.66 -25.36 10.07
CA MET A 113 -17.93 -25.69 9.42
C MET A 113 -17.79 -25.84 7.88
N VAL A 114 -16.84 -25.15 7.26
CA VAL A 114 -16.68 -25.13 5.80
C VAL A 114 -15.44 -25.88 5.36
N SER A 115 -14.28 -25.59 5.96
CA SER A 115 -13.00 -26.17 5.56
C SER A 115 -12.78 -27.60 6.10
N GLY A 116 -13.50 -28.04 7.12
CA GLY A 116 -13.25 -29.33 7.76
C GLY A 116 -11.92 -29.44 8.49
N GLY A 117 -11.22 -28.33 8.71
CA GLY A 117 -9.96 -28.27 9.45
C GLY A 117 -8.71 -28.53 8.61
N ASP A 118 -8.79 -28.41 7.29
CA ASP A 118 -7.64 -28.63 6.41
C ASP A 118 -6.61 -27.51 6.52
N PHE A 119 -5.33 -27.86 6.34
CA PHE A 119 -4.22 -26.90 6.35
C PHE A 119 -4.31 -25.87 5.20
N SER A 120 -4.82 -26.29 4.05
CA SER A 120 -5.04 -25.41 2.87
C SER A 120 -5.94 -24.21 3.18
N PHE A 121 -6.80 -24.32 4.21
CA PHE A 121 -7.60 -23.20 4.71
C PHE A 121 -6.76 -21.97 5.08
N LEU A 122 -5.48 -22.15 5.37
CA LEU A 122 -4.58 -21.06 5.73
C LEU A 122 -4.49 -20.00 4.61
N MET A 123 -4.53 -20.43 3.35
CA MET A 123 -4.58 -19.52 2.20
C MET A 123 -5.92 -18.77 2.11
N THR A 124 -7.02 -19.48 2.26
CA THR A 124 -8.36 -18.89 2.31
C THR A 124 -8.48 -17.92 3.48
N TYR A 125 -7.90 -18.25 4.63
CA TYR A 125 -7.86 -17.39 5.81
C TYR A 125 -7.06 -16.10 5.54
N GLY A 126 -5.94 -16.19 4.83
CA GLY A 126 -5.18 -15.03 4.39
C GLY A 126 -6.01 -14.10 3.48
N ALA A 127 -6.74 -14.68 2.52
CA ALA A 127 -7.67 -13.93 1.67
C ALA A 127 -8.81 -13.29 2.48
N MET A 128 -9.39 -14.00 3.46
CA MET A 128 -10.40 -13.45 4.39
C MET A 128 -9.84 -12.24 5.16
N ALA A 129 -8.60 -12.30 5.63
CA ALA A 129 -7.96 -11.20 6.35
C ALA A 129 -7.79 -9.97 5.46
N ARG A 130 -7.40 -10.15 4.17
CA ARG A 130 -7.35 -9.06 3.19
C ARG A 130 -8.72 -8.44 2.94
N MET A 131 -9.72 -9.27 2.64
CA MET A 131 -11.10 -8.81 2.44
C MET A 131 -11.60 -8.03 3.66
N PHE A 132 -11.37 -8.54 4.86
CA PHE A 132 -11.72 -7.87 6.11
C PHE A 132 -11.02 -6.52 6.26
N GLY A 133 -9.74 -6.42 5.93
CA GLY A 133 -9.00 -5.17 5.93
C GLY A 133 -9.66 -4.11 5.02
N PHE A 134 -9.98 -4.47 3.77
CA PHE A 134 -10.70 -3.56 2.87
C PHE A 134 -12.13 -3.26 3.35
N GLY A 135 -12.78 -4.20 4.03
CA GLY A 135 -14.06 -3.98 4.71
C GLY A 135 -13.96 -2.89 5.80
N ILE A 136 -12.96 -2.99 6.69
CA ILE A 136 -12.68 -1.95 7.71
C ILE A 136 -12.44 -0.59 7.02
N LEU A 137 -11.65 -0.56 5.95
CA LEU A 137 -11.39 0.67 5.22
C LEU A 137 -12.65 1.30 4.64
N ASN A 138 -13.57 0.49 4.10
CA ASN A 138 -14.88 0.96 3.64
C ASN A 138 -15.69 1.54 4.79
N VAL A 139 -15.85 0.79 5.89
CA VAL A 139 -16.57 1.28 7.08
C VAL A 139 -15.97 2.62 7.54
N LYS A 140 -14.66 2.72 7.65
CA LYS A 140 -13.97 3.97 7.98
C LYS A 140 -14.31 5.09 7.01
N THR A 141 -14.13 4.87 5.72
CA THR A 141 -14.27 5.91 4.70
C THR A 141 -15.70 6.42 4.59
N PHE A 142 -16.69 5.52 4.58
CA PHE A 142 -18.10 5.89 4.41
C PHE A 142 -18.75 6.38 5.70
N THR A 143 -18.34 5.88 6.88
CA THR A 143 -18.86 6.36 8.17
C THR A 143 -18.29 7.72 8.53
N SER A 144 -16.97 7.89 8.39
CA SER A 144 -16.33 9.18 8.66
C SER A 144 -16.55 10.21 7.56
N LYS A 145 -16.98 9.76 6.36
CA LYS A 145 -17.11 10.58 5.12
C LYS A 145 -15.79 11.30 4.78
N ARG A 146 -14.66 10.62 5.01
CA ARG A 146 -13.32 11.16 4.84
C ARG A 146 -12.39 10.15 4.19
N ALA A 147 -11.53 10.65 3.29
CA ALA A 147 -10.48 9.90 2.60
C ALA A 147 -9.08 10.13 3.22
N THR A 148 -9.01 10.76 4.42
CA THR A 148 -7.75 11.06 5.10
C THR A 148 -6.96 9.79 5.43
N GLY A 149 -5.65 9.82 5.25
CA GLY A 149 -4.75 8.72 5.57
C GLY A 149 -4.80 7.51 4.62
N VAL A 150 -5.52 7.62 3.49
CA VAL A 150 -5.68 6.52 2.52
C VAL A 150 -5.00 6.87 1.21
N SER A 151 -4.08 6.02 0.74
CA SER A 151 -3.41 6.18 -0.55
C SER A 151 -4.30 5.66 -1.69
N ILE A 152 -4.69 6.56 -2.60
CA ILE A 152 -5.40 6.20 -3.83
C ILE A 152 -4.54 5.27 -4.69
N LYS A 153 -3.23 5.48 -4.72
CA LYS A 153 -2.29 4.67 -5.51
C LYS A 153 -2.24 3.22 -5.04
N SER A 154 -2.23 2.99 -3.72
CA SER A 154 -2.33 1.63 -3.19
C SER A 154 -3.67 0.97 -3.55
N LEU A 155 -4.79 1.70 -3.47
CA LEU A 155 -6.09 1.17 -3.87
C LEU A 155 -6.16 0.84 -5.36
N GLN A 156 -5.56 1.66 -6.22
CA GLN A 156 -5.43 1.36 -7.67
C GLN A 156 -4.64 0.07 -7.89
N LEU A 157 -3.50 -0.10 -7.22
CA LEU A 157 -2.67 -1.30 -7.34
C LEU A 157 -3.42 -2.55 -6.84
N TYR A 158 -4.08 -2.49 -5.68
CA TYR A 158 -4.88 -3.61 -5.18
C TYR A 158 -6.08 -3.94 -6.07
N SER A 159 -6.72 -2.94 -6.68
CA SER A 159 -7.77 -3.19 -7.67
C SER A 159 -7.26 -3.97 -8.87
N LEU A 160 -6.05 -3.65 -9.37
CA LEU A 160 -5.39 -4.41 -10.43
C LEU A 160 -5.03 -5.83 -9.95
N VAL A 161 -4.50 -5.98 -8.73
CA VAL A 161 -4.17 -7.30 -8.15
C VAL A 161 -5.39 -8.20 -8.15
N PHE A 162 -6.50 -7.76 -7.56
CA PHE A 162 -7.72 -8.60 -7.49
C PHE A 162 -8.32 -8.87 -8.85
N PHE A 163 -8.30 -7.89 -9.77
CA PHE A 163 -8.79 -8.07 -11.12
C PHE A 163 -8.01 -9.16 -11.89
N PHE A 164 -6.68 -9.07 -11.88
CA PHE A 164 -5.84 -10.04 -12.60
C PHE A 164 -5.84 -11.42 -11.91
N ARG A 165 -5.91 -11.47 -10.58
CA ARG A 165 -6.07 -12.72 -9.84
C ARG A 165 -7.39 -13.41 -10.20
N LEU A 166 -8.51 -12.70 -10.15
CA LEU A 166 -9.80 -13.24 -10.54
C LEU A 166 -9.80 -13.73 -11.99
N THR A 167 -9.16 -12.98 -12.90
CA THR A 167 -9.05 -13.39 -14.29
C THR A 167 -8.34 -14.74 -14.46
N SER A 168 -7.30 -15.02 -13.65
CA SER A 168 -6.59 -16.30 -13.71
C SER A 168 -7.36 -17.43 -13.04
N ILE A 169 -7.85 -17.24 -11.81
CA ILE A 169 -8.51 -18.31 -11.05
C ILE A 169 -9.88 -18.73 -11.60
N ILE A 170 -10.61 -17.82 -12.24
CA ILE A 170 -11.89 -18.16 -12.91
C ILE A 170 -11.65 -19.03 -14.15
N ARG A 171 -10.50 -18.89 -14.80
CA ARG A 171 -10.18 -19.65 -16.00
C ARG A 171 -9.58 -21.01 -15.70
N HIS A 172 -8.80 -21.11 -14.62
CA HIS A 172 -8.06 -22.32 -14.26
C HIS A 172 -8.03 -22.51 -12.75
N GLU A 173 -8.57 -23.62 -12.28
CA GLU A 173 -8.55 -24.00 -10.86
C GLU A 173 -7.13 -24.34 -10.35
N GLY A 174 -6.19 -24.65 -11.25
CA GLY A 174 -4.82 -25.03 -10.91
C GLY A 174 -3.96 -23.98 -10.23
N TYR A 175 -4.47 -22.76 -10.05
CA TYR A 175 -3.83 -21.71 -9.27
C TYR A 175 -4.24 -21.72 -7.78
N LEU A 176 -5.19 -22.53 -7.41
CA LEU A 176 -5.69 -22.68 -6.06
C LEU A 176 -5.13 -23.95 -5.42
N PRO A 177 -4.79 -23.93 -4.15
CA PRO A 177 -4.48 -25.15 -3.43
C PRO A 177 -5.73 -26.01 -3.34
N TYR A 178 -5.55 -27.32 -3.45
CA TYR A 178 -6.62 -28.28 -3.30
C TYR A 178 -7.07 -28.35 -1.85
N ASP A 179 -8.24 -27.81 -1.54
CA ASP A 179 -8.80 -27.76 -0.21
C ASP A 179 -10.28 -28.22 -0.21
N LYS A 180 -10.77 -28.71 0.95
CA LYS A 180 -12.16 -29.15 1.11
C LYS A 180 -13.15 -28.00 1.28
N SER A 181 -12.69 -26.76 1.53
CA SER A 181 -13.58 -25.59 1.60
C SER A 181 -14.18 -25.27 0.22
N GLY A 182 -13.54 -25.76 -0.84
CA GLY A 182 -13.93 -25.57 -2.23
C GLY A 182 -13.51 -24.20 -2.77
N ASP A 183 -13.20 -24.16 -4.07
CA ASP A 183 -12.76 -22.96 -4.77
C ASP A 183 -13.79 -21.83 -4.72
N TRP A 184 -15.09 -22.18 -4.57
CA TRP A 184 -16.18 -21.21 -4.55
C TRP A 184 -16.03 -20.16 -3.45
N LEU A 185 -15.60 -20.58 -2.23
CA LEU A 185 -15.42 -19.65 -1.11
C LEU A 185 -14.28 -18.67 -1.39
N TYR A 186 -13.16 -19.18 -1.90
CA TYR A 186 -12.03 -18.34 -2.29
C TYR A 186 -12.41 -17.34 -3.39
N HIS A 187 -13.14 -17.77 -4.42
CA HIS A 187 -13.66 -16.88 -5.46
C HIS A 187 -14.58 -15.80 -4.89
N VAL A 188 -15.51 -16.15 -4.00
CA VAL A 188 -16.40 -15.17 -3.36
C VAL A 188 -15.60 -14.15 -2.55
N ILE A 189 -14.60 -14.58 -1.80
CA ILE A 189 -13.75 -13.69 -1.00
C ILE A 189 -12.97 -12.73 -1.90
N GLU A 190 -12.37 -13.20 -3.00
CA GLU A 190 -11.64 -12.37 -3.94
C GLU A 190 -12.55 -11.37 -4.68
N VAL A 191 -13.76 -11.78 -5.04
CA VAL A 191 -14.78 -10.86 -5.61
C VAL A 191 -15.17 -9.77 -4.61
N LEU A 192 -15.42 -10.14 -3.34
CA LEU A 192 -15.74 -9.17 -2.29
C LEU A 192 -14.55 -8.23 -2.02
N ALA A 193 -13.32 -8.75 -2.04
CA ALA A 193 -12.12 -7.92 -1.89
C ALA A 193 -11.98 -6.90 -3.03
N LEU A 194 -12.25 -7.30 -4.29
CA LEU A 194 -12.29 -6.39 -5.43
C LEU A 194 -13.39 -5.33 -5.27
N LEU A 195 -14.59 -5.72 -4.87
CA LEU A 195 -15.71 -4.81 -4.67
C LEU A 195 -15.40 -3.80 -3.55
N PHE A 196 -14.87 -4.25 -2.41
CA PHE A 196 -14.52 -3.37 -1.30
C PHE A 196 -13.38 -2.42 -1.69
N THR A 197 -12.36 -2.90 -2.39
CA THR A 197 -11.26 -2.06 -2.85
C THR A 197 -11.72 -1.01 -3.84
N SER A 198 -12.54 -1.40 -4.82
CA SER A 198 -13.11 -0.50 -5.82
C SER A 198 -14.08 0.51 -5.18
N SER A 199 -14.88 0.10 -4.20
CA SER A 199 -15.76 0.98 -3.43
C SER A 199 -14.96 2.01 -2.63
N ALA A 200 -13.89 1.59 -1.93
CA ALA A 200 -13.01 2.51 -1.21
C ALA A 200 -12.32 3.50 -2.17
N LEU A 201 -11.83 3.01 -3.31
CA LEU A 201 -11.24 3.85 -4.36
C LEU A 201 -12.23 4.89 -4.88
N TYR A 202 -13.46 4.47 -5.20
CA TYR A 202 -14.53 5.38 -5.58
C TYR A 202 -14.81 6.43 -4.49
N GLY A 203 -14.92 5.98 -3.23
CA GLY A 203 -15.13 6.86 -2.08
C GLY A 203 -14.07 7.95 -1.97
N CYS A 204 -12.80 7.58 -2.15
CA CYS A 204 -11.68 8.53 -2.11
C CYS A 204 -11.61 9.45 -3.33
N MET A 205 -11.97 8.97 -4.52
CA MET A 205 -11.84 9.75 -5.76
C MET A 205 -13.02 10.68 -6.05
N VAL A 206 -14.23 10.32 -5.59
CA VAL A 206 -15.45 11.04 -5.97
C VAL A 206 -16.10 11.73 -4.76
N PRO A 207 -16.82 11.04 -3.84
CA PRO A 207 -17.58 11.75 -2.80
C PRO A 207 -16.70 12.43 -1.74
N PHE A 208 -15.54 11.86 -1.41
CA PHE A 208 -14.69 12.36 -0.33
C PHE A 208 -13.36 12.95 -0.80
N ARG A 209 -13.25 13.26 -2.09
CA ARG A 209 -12.03 13.82 -2.72
C ARG A 209 -11.49 15.05 -2.00
N GLN A 210 -12.36 15.90 -1.46
CA GLN A 210 -11.94 17.11 -0.75
C GLN A 210 -11.15 16.86 0.52
N THR A 211 -11.31 15.68 1.12
CA THR A 211 -10.59 15.27 2.35
C THR A 211 -9.35 14.42 2.06
N TYR A 212 -9.10 14.12 0.80
CA TYR A 212 -7.92 13.36 0.37
C TYR A 212 -6.65 14.21 0.48
N GLN A 213 -5.61 13.60 1.05
CA GLN A 213 -4.32 14.25 1.31
C GLN A 213 -3.33 14.03 0.15
N ALA A 214 -3.55 14.72 -0.96
CA ALA A 214 -2.69 14.61 -2.15
C ALA A 214 -1.23 14.96 -1.85
N ASP A 215 -0.98 15.90 -0.94
CA ASP A 215 0.37 16.34 -0.57
C ASP A 215 1.18 15.25 0.17
N ALA A 216 0.51 14.32 0.84
CA ALA A 216 1.16 13.18 1.49
C ALA A 216 1.29 11.97 0.55
N ASP A 217 0.35 11.78 -0.40
CA ASP A 217 0.35 10.67 -1.35
C ASP A 217 1.07 11.02 -2.66
N LYS A 218 2.37 11.33 -2.58
CA LYS A 218 3.23 11.72 -3.72
C LYS A 218 4.07 10.57 -4.29
N PHE A 219 3.81 9.34 -3.93
CA PHE A 219 4.57 8.21 -4.44
C PHE A 219 4.51 8.17 -5.99
N GLY A 220 5.69 8.11 -6.63
CA GLY A 220 5.80 8.00 -8.09
C GLY A 220 5.39 9.24 -8.89
N GLU A 221 5.12 10.39 -8.28
CA GLU A 221 4.79 11.64 -9.00
C GLU A 221 6.05 12.41 -9.45
N ILE A 222 6.89 11.77 -10.28
CA ILE A 222 8.12 12.37 -10.80
C ILE A 222 7.89 12.91 -12.23
N SER A 223 7.26 12.10 -13.08
CA SER A 223 7.08 12.41 -14.51
C SER A 223 5.68 12.12 -15.02
N VAL A 224 4.76 11.67 -14.14
CA VAL A 224 3.36 11.37 -14.48
C VAL A 224 2.42 12.36 -13.80
N PRO A 225 1.21 12.57 -14.34
CA PRO A 225 0.19 13.40 -13.70
C PRO A 225 -0.11 12.96 -12.26
N ALA A 226 -0.53 13.92 -11.44
CA ALA A 226 -0.94 13.66 -10.05
C ALA A 226 -1.99 12.52 -9.99
N GLY A 227 -1.78 11.58 -9.07
CA GLY A 227 -2.63 10.39 -8.92
C GLY A 227 -2.27 9.19 -9.80
N CYS A 228 -1.39 9.34 -10.79
CA CYS A 228 -0.96 8.25 -11.68
C CYS A 228 0.34 7.56 -11.24
N GLY A 229 0.88 7.88 -10.08
CA GLY A 229 2.15 7.32 -9.58
C GLY A 229 2.16 5.78 -9.42
N ALA A 230 1.00 5.15 -9.33
CA ALA A 230 0.87 3.68 -9.33
C ALA A 230 1.48 3.01 -10.58
N VAL A 231 1.54 3.71 -11.71
CA VAL A 231 2.12 3.22 -12.98
C VAL A 231 3.58 2.80 -12.83
N TYR A 232 4.34 3.46 -11.96
CA TYR A 232 5.75 3.10 -11.70
C TYR A 232 5.95 1.73 -11.05
N LEU A 233 4.93 1.17 -10.42
CA LEU A 233 4.93 -0.21 -9.95
C LEU A 233 4.18 -1.14 -10.92
N ALA A 234 3.03 -0.72 -11.41
CA ALA A 234 2.17 -1.54 -12.25
C ALA A 234 2.86 -1.97 -13.55
N VAL A 235 3.49 -1.04 -14.28
CA VAL A 235 4.09 -1.33 -15.59
C VAL A 235 5.36 -2.18 -15.48
N PRO A 236 6.37 -1.86 -14.64
CA PRO A 236 7.55 -2.70 -14.51
C PRO A 236 7.22 -4.11 -14.03
N VAL A 237 6.30 -4.25 -13.09
CA VAL A 237 5.86 -5.57 -12.60
C VAL A 237 5.14 -6.36 -13.69
N LEU A 238 4.33 -5.72 -14.54
CA LEU A 238 3.70 -6.40 -15.68
C LEU A 238 4.76 -6.92 -16.66
N VAL A 239 5.75 -6.10 -17.00
CA VAL A 239 6.86 -6.52 -17.88
C VAL A 239 7.63 -7.68 -17.24
N LEU A 240 7.94 -7.59 -15.94
CA LEU A 240 8.62 -8.66 -15.21
C LEU A 240 7.80 -9.96 -15.24
N SER A 241 6.48 -9.88 -15.06
CA SER A 241 5.59 -11.04 -15.08
C SER A 241 5.50 -11.68 -16.46
N CYS A 242 5.59 -10.91 -17.54
CA CYS A 242 5.69 -11.46 -18.90
C CYS A 242 6.99 -12.22 -19.16
N ILE A 243 8.09 -11.83 -18.48
CA ILE A 243 9.42 -12.45 -18.66
C ILE A 243 9.61 -13.63 -17.71
N ILE A 244 9.18 -13.46 -16.45
CA ILE A 244 9.40 -14.44 -15.36
C ILE A 244 8.03 -14.85 -14.83
N HIS A 245 7.43 -15.85 -15.48
CA HIS A 245 6.20 -16.51 -15.02
C HIS A 245 6.37 -18.02 -15.08
N PRO A 246 5.74 -18.76 -14.16
CA PRO A 246 5.67 -20.21 -14.26
C PRO A 246 4.65 -20.63 -15.31
N ASN A 247 4.91 -21.73 -15.98
CA ASN A 247 3.93 -22.38 -16.85
C ASN A 247 3.16 -23.41 -16.02
N LEU A 248 2.03 -23.00 -15.43
CA LEU A 248 1.19 -23.87 -14.60
C LEU A 248 0.11 -24.58 -15.43
N ASN A 249 -0.55 -23.87 -16.33
CA ASN A 249 -1.70 -24.37 -17.08
C ASN A 249 -1.53 -24.34 -18.61
N SER A 250 -0.32 -24.06 -19.10
CA SER A 250 -0.05 -23.89 -20.55
C SER A 250 -0.90 -22.78 -21.21
N ASP A 251 -1.44 -21.86 -20.42
CA ASP A 251 -2.14 -20.65 -20.85
C ASP A 251 -1.32 -19.43 -20.44
N PHE A 252 -0.56 -18.89 -21.38
CA PHE A 252 0.31 -17.74 -21.16
C PHE A 252 -0.39 -16.58 -20.49
N PHE A 253 -1.63 -16.26 -20.93
CA PHE A 253 -2.34 -15.12 -20.36
C PHE A 253 -2.71 -15.33 -18.89
N SER A 254 -3.21 -16.49 -18.53
CA SER A 254 -3.59 -16.82 -17.16
C SER A 254 -2.36 -16.96 -16.24
N ASP A 255 -1.28 -17.57 -16.74
CA ASP A 255 -0.01 -17.69 -16.02
C ASP A 255 0.62 -16.31 -15.73
N VAL A 256 0.63 -15.42 -16.73
CA VAL A 256 1.09 -14.03 -16.56
C VAL A 256 0.17 -13.24 -15.63
N ALA A 257 -1.14 -13.38 -15.77
CA ALA A 257 -2.11 -12.67 -14.92
C ALA A 257 -1.98 -13.06 -13.44
N TRP A 258 -1.83 -14.35 -13.15
CA TRP A 258 -1.60 -14.85 -11.80
C TRP A 258 -0.28 -14.33 -11.22
N THR A 259 0.80 -14.43 -11.99
CA THR A 259 2.13 -13.98 -11.60
C THR A 259 2.16 -12.47 -11.36
N TYR A 260 1.52 -11.71 -12.24
CA TYR A 260 1.38 -10.27 -12.11
C TYR A 260 0.66 -9.88 -10.82
N ALA A 261 -0.47 -10.54 -10.53
CA ALA A 261 -1.20 -10.31 -9.29
C ALA A 261 -0.32 -10.61 -8.06
N MET A 262 0.42 -11.71 -8.05
CA MET A 262 1.30 -12.11 -6.97
C MET A 262 2.46 -11.12 -6.75
N TYR A 263 3.15 -10.71 -7.81
CA TYR A 263 4.26 -9.77 -7.71
C TYR A 263 3.78 -8.36 -7.36
N LEU A 264 2.71 -7.90 -8.00
CA LEU A 264 2.18 -6.57 -7.76
C LEU A 264 1.67 -6.42 -6.32
N GLU A 265 1.04 -7.45 -5.79
CA GLU A 265 0.53 -7.44 -4.41
C GLU A 265 1.64 -7.26 -3.39
N SER A 266 2.82 -7.85 -3.64
CA SER A 266 3.98 -7.69 -2.74
C SER A 266 4.43 -6.23 -2.60
N LEU A 267 4.14 -5.41 -3.59
CA LEU A 267 4.54 -3.99 -3.65
C LEU A 267 3.36 -3.02 -3.50
N ALA A 268 2.11 -3.49 -3.61
CA ALA A 268 0.92 -2.64 -3.68
C ALA A 268 0.69 -1.76 -2.43
N LEU A 269 1.26 -2.16 -1.29
CA LEU A 269 1.17 -1.41 -0.05
C LEU A 269 2.22 -0.28 0.08
N ILE A 270 3.26 -0.27 -0.76
CA ILE A 270 4.34 0.72 -0.69
C ILE A 270 3.81 2.17 -0.71
N PRO A 271 2.89 2.57 -1.61
CA PRO A 271 2.39 3.94 -1.60
C PRO A 271 1.67 4.31 -0.29
N GLN A 272 0.96 3.37 0.33
CA GLN A 272 0.29 3.59 1.61
C GLN A 272 1.31 3.79 2.75
N LEU A 273 2.35 2.96 2.81
CA LEU A 273 3.41 3.10 3.81
C LEU A 273 4.21 4.39 3.61
N TYR A 274 4.49 4.74 2.34
CA TYR A 274 5.11 6.01 1.97
C TYR A 274 4.27 7.22 2.42
N MET A 275 2.96 7.17 2.18
CA MET A 275 2.04 8.20 2.62
C MET A 275 2.08 8.40 4.14
N PHE A 276 2.10 7.32 4.92
CA PHE A 276 2.20 7.40 6.37
C PHE A 276 3.47 8.13 6.85
N GLN A 277 4.61 7.88 6.20
CA GLN A 277 5.88 8.54 6.53
C GLN A 277 5.91 10.02 6.11
N LYS A 278 5.07 10.42 5.15
CA LYS A 278 4.98 11.82 4.64
C LYS A 278 3.91 12.65 5.35
N GLN A 279 3.07 12.04 6.16
CA GLN A 279 2.10 12.80 6.95
C GLN A 279 2.81 13.71 7.96
N ALA A 280 2.46 14.99 7.96
CA ALA A 280 3.11 16.00 8.82
C ALA A 280 2.94 15.69 10.32
N THR A 281 1.84 15.07 10.72
CA THR A 281 1.57 14.70 12.12
C THR A 281 2.21 13.37 12.52
N GLY A 282 2.60 12.53 11.56
CA GLY A 282 3.04 11.15 11.81
C GLY A 282 1.96 10.24 12.45
N VAL A 283 0.78 10.78 12.76
CA VAL A 283 -0.29 10.04 13.45
C VAL A 283 -1.12 9.29 12.43
N VAL A 284 -1.17 7.96 12.55
CA VAL A 284 -2.00 7.10 11.71
C VAL A 284 -3.34 6.87 12.39
N GLU A 285 -4.42 7.09 11.65
CA GLU A 285 -5.77 6.84 12.14
C GLU A 285 -5.98 5.35 12.43
N LEU A 286 -6.60 5.02 13.55
CA LEU A 286 -6.70 3.67 14.08
C LEU A 286 -7.31 2.65 13.10
N LEU A 287 -8.42 3.00 12.46
CA LEU A 287 -9.06 2.08 11.50
C LEU A 287 -8.21 1.89 10.24
N THR A 288 -7.46 2.91 9.82
CA THR A 288 -6.48 2.77 8.73
C THR A 288 -5.30 1.88 9.16
N ALA A 289 -4.86 1.98 10.40
CA ALA A 289 -3.86 1.07 10.94
C ALA A 289 -4.36 -0.38 11.01
N HIS A 290 -5.61 -0.62 11.42
CA HIS A 290 -6.21 -1.96 11.39
C HIS A 290 -6.35 -2.52 9.98
N PHE A 291 -6.70 -1.71 8.99
CA PHE A 291 -6.71 -2.10 7.60
C PHE A 291 -5.34 -2.65 7.16
N VAL A 292 -4.27 -1.89 7.37
CA VAL A 292 -2.91 -2.31 7.00
C VAL A 292 -2.45 -3.53 7.82
N ALA A 293 -2.79 -3.60 9.11
CA ALA A 293 -2.49 -4.74 9.96
C ALA A 293 -3.20 -6.02 9.49
N ALA A 294 -4.44 -5.92 9.02
CA ALA A 294 -5.19 -7.06 8.48
C ALA A 294 -4.57 -7.59 7.17
N LEU A 295 -4.13 -6.68 6.28
CA LEU A 295 -3.38 -7.07 5.07
C LEU A 295 -2.10 -7.82 5.44
N GLY A 296 -1.35 -7.31 6.40
CA GLY A 296 -0.12 -7.94 6.83
C GLY A 296 -0.34 -9.27 7.56
N PHE A 297 -1.38 -9.38 8.37
CA PHE A 297 -1.77 -10.63 9.01
C PHE A 297 -2.12 -11.69 7.95
N GLY A 298 -2.92 -11.34 6.95
CA GLY A 298 -3.21 -12.22 5.82
C GLY A 298 -1.94 -12.69 5.12
N ARG A 299 -0.97 -11.79 4.98
CA ARG A 299 0.31 -12.12 4.35
C ARG A 299 1.16 -13.10 5.16
N ILE A 300 1.14 -13.01 6.48
CA ILE A 300 1.82 -13.98 7.36
C ILE A 300 1.20 -15.38 7.19
N LEU A 301 -0.13 -15.46 7.11
CA LEU A 301 -0.83 -16.74 6.92
C LEU A 301 -0.48 -17.39 5.57
N GLU A 302 -0.53 -16.60 4.49
CA GLU A 302 -0.18 -17.10 3.15
C GLU A 302 1.30 -17.47 3.03
N PHE A 303 2.20 -16.69 3.62
CA PHE A 303 3.62 -17.01 3.67
C PHE A 303 3.86 -18.34 4.39
N THR A 304 3.20 -18.56 5.53
CA THR A 304 3.26 -19.82 6.27
C THR A 304 2.74 -20.96 5.42
N PHE A 305 1.62 -20.77 4.72
CA PHE A 305 1.07 -21.78 3.80
C PHE A 305 2.11 -22.15 2.73
N TRP A 306 2.70 -21.17 2.03
CA TRP A 306 3.64 -21.45 0.95
C TRP A 306 4.96 -22.06 1.40
N ILE A 307 5.41 -21.83 2.62
CA ILE A 307 6.59 -22.54 3.18
C ILE A 307 6.36 -24.06 3.21
N TYR A 308 5.14 -24.49 3.51
CA TYR A 308 4.81 -25.92 3.58
C TYR A 308 4.35 -26.48 2.23
N SER A 309 3.64 -25.69 1.43
CA SER A 309 2.95 -26.12 0.21
C SER A 309 3.61 -25.64 -1.09
N TYR A 310 4.86 -25.14 -1.06
CA TYR A 310 5.52 -24.62 -2.26
C TYR A 310 5.63 -25.63 -3.40
N HIS A 311 5.66 -26.93 -3.08
CA HIS A 311 5.75 -28.01 -4.05
C HIS A 311 4.41 -28.31 -4.76
N GLU A 312 3.29 -27.82 -4.24
CA GLU A 312 1.97 -27.98 -4.88
C GLU A 312 1.86 -27.13 -6.16
N LEU A 313 2.62 -26.03 -6.25
CA LEU A 313 2.76 -25.23 -7.47
C LEU A 313 3.89 -25.75 -8.38
N SER A 314 4.06 -27.04 -8.51
CA SER A 314 5.00 -27.57 -9.50
C SER A 314 4.46 -27.38 -10.92
N ASN A 315 5.32 -26.89 -11.82
CA ASN A 315 4.95 -26.79 -13.23
C ASN A 315 4.90 -28.19 -13.90
N SER A 316 4.41 -28.26 -15.13
CA SER A 316 4.35 -29.49 -15.94
C SER A 316 5.73 -30.15 -16.16
N SER A 317 6.82 -29.44 -15.93
CA SER A 317 8.20 -29.95 -15.98
C SER A 317 8.72 -30.47 -14.63
N GLY A 318 7.89 -30.49 -13.57
CA GLY A 318 8.27 -30.92 -12.23
C GLY A 318 9.15 -29.90 -11.46
N SER A 319 9.27 -28.67 -11.93
CA SER A 319 10.03 -27.62 -11.25
C SER A 319 9.16 -26.92 -10.20
N ASN A 320 9.69 -26.75 -9.00
CA ASN A 320 9.04 -26.00 -7.89
C ASN A 320 9.29 -24.48 -7.97
N LEU A 321 9.77 -23.97 -9.11
CA LEU A 321 10.03 -22.54 -9.28
C LEU A 321 8.82 -21.64 -8.95
N PRO A 322 7.58 -21.98 -9.34
CA PRO A 322 6.41 -21.18 -8.98
C PRO A 322 6.23 -21.01 -7.47
N GLY A 323 6.40 -22.08 -6.72
CA GLY A 323 6.32 -22.05 -5.27
C GLY A 323 7.40 -21.17 -4.63
N TYR A 324 8.63 -21.24 -5.12
CA TYR A 324 9.72 -20.36 -4.65
C TYR A 324 9.46 -18.88 -4.97
N LEU A 325 8.90 -18.58 -6.15
CA LEU A 325 8.54 -17.22 -6.51
C LEU A 325 7.39 -16.69 -5.61
N ALA A 326 6.44 -17.55 -5.26
CA ALA A 326 5.39 -17.20 -4.31
C ALA A 326 5.98 -16.90 -2.92
N ILE A 327 6.81 -17.74 -2.36
CA ILE A 327 7.50 -17.49 -1.08
C ILE A 327 8.29 -16.19 -1.12
N PHE A 328 9.07 -15.97 -2.18
CA PHE A 328 9.91 -14.78 -2.31
C PHE A 328 9.09 -13.49 -2.36
N SER A 329 8.00 -13.46 -3.13
CA SER A 329 7.12 -12.28 -3.20
C SER A 329 6.45 -11.98 -1.85
N GLN A 330 5.98 -13.01 -1.14
CA GLN A 330 5.41 -12.87 0.20
C GLN A 330 6.44 -12.34 1.21
N PHE A 331 7.67 -12.88 1.15
CA PHE A 331 8.78 -12.44 2.00
C PHE A 331 9.11 -10.95 1.81
N ILE A 332 9.20 -10.49 0.55
CA ILE A 332 9.42 -9.05 0.26
C ILE A 332 8.37 -8.19 0.95
N GLN A 333 7.09 -8.54 0.83
CA GLN A 333 6.03 -7.76 1.47
C GLN A 333 6.13 -7.75 2.99
N LEU A 334 6.44 -8.86 3.62
CA LEU A 334 6.63 -8.93 5.06
C LEU A 334 7.79 -8.05 5.54
N VAL A 335 8.91 -8.06 4.80
CA VAL A 335 10.06 -7.18 5.10
C VAL A 335 9.66 -5.70 5.00
N LEU A 336 8.91 -5.32 3.97
CA LEU A 336 8.42 -3.94 3.80
C LEU A 336 7.47 -3.50 4.92
N MET A 337 6.80 -4.45 5.58
CA MET A 337 5.84 -4.16 6.65
C MET A 337 6.43 -4.26 8.06
N LEU A 338 7.70 -4.67 8.25
CA LEU A 338 8.29 -4.88 9.57
C LEU A 338 8.21 -3.63 10.45
N ASP A 339 8.57 -2.48 9.89
CA ASP A 339 8.54 -1.20 10.59
C ASP A 339 7.11 -0.84 11.03
N PHE A 340 6.13 -1.00 10.14
CA PHE A 340 4.73 -0.80 10.46
C PHE A 340 4.26 -1.72 11.60
N PHE A 341 4.58 -3.00 11.58
CA PHE A 341 4.18 -3.95 12.63
C PHE A 341 4.76 -3.59 13.99
N TYR A 342 5.99 -3.13 14.03
CA TYR A 342 6.61 -2.68 15.27
C TYR A 342 5.82 -1.52 15.91
N TYR A 343 5.55 -0.44 15.15
CA TYR A 343 4.80 0.71 15.67
C TYR A 343 3.34 0.38 15.97
N TYR A 344 2.73 -0.48 15.17
CA TYR A 344 1.37 -0.97 15.43
C TYR A 344 1.28 -1.76 16.74
N TYR A 345 2.22 -2.66 16.99
CA TYR A 345 2.28 -3.40 18.25
C TYR A 345 2.48 -2.48 19.46
N VAL A 346 3.38 -1.52 19.37
CA VAL A 346 3.64 -0.53 20.44
C VAL A 346 2.39 0.32 20.73
N ALA A 347 1.69 0.76 19.69
CA ALA A 347 0.47 1.54 19.82
C ALA A 347 -0.65 0.76 20.53
N ILE A 348 -0.87 -0.51 20.14
CA ILE A 348 -1.87 -1.35 20.79
C ILE A 348 -1.51 -1.66 22.23
N LYS A 349 -0.26 -2.06 22.50
CA LYS A 349 0.22 -2.38 23.85
C LYS A 349 0.05 -1.21 24.83
N ASN A 350 0.33 0.00 24.36
CA ASN A 350 0.28 1.20 25.19
C ASN A 350 -1.08 1.92 25.16
N ALA A 351 -2.06 1.42 24.37
CA ALA A 351 -3.34 2.07 24.10
C ALA A 351 -3.18 3.55 23.66
N THR A 352 -2.14 3.83 22.87
CA THR A 352 -1.80 5.14 22.32
C THR A 352 -2.08 5.22 20.82
N PRO A 353 -2.30 6.42 20.26
CA PRO A 353 -2.33 6.58 18.82
C PRO A 353 -1.03 6.06 18.17
N MET A 354 -1.13 5.41 17.03
CA MET A 354 0.03 4.97 16.27
C MET A 354 0.75 6.19 15.69
N VAL A 355 2.02 6.38 16.05
CA VAL A 355 2.87 7.47 15.55
C VAL A 355 4.07 6.85 14.86
N LEU A 356 4.21 7.16 13.56
CA LEU A 356 5.37 6.78 12.76
C LEU A 356 6.39 7.93 12.75
N PRO A 357 7.70 7.64 12.83
CA PRO A 357 8.72 8.68 12.69
C PRO A 357 8.63 9.29 11.29
N SER A 358 8.33 10.60 11.23
CA SER A 358 8.33 11.32 9.97
C SER A 358 9.76 11.71 9.59
N HIS A 359 10.17 11.50 8.36
CA HIS A 359 11.48 11.93 7.85
C HIS A 359 11.69 13.47 7.88
N SER A 360 10.63 14.25 8.14
CA SER A 360 10.73 15.71 8.27
C SER A 360 11.32 16.17 9.61
N SER A 361 11.36 15.30 10.62
CA SER A 361 11.87 15.67 11.96
C SER A 361 13.40 15.69 12.06
N GLY A 362 14.11 15.18 11.05
CA GLY A 362 15.58 15.09 11.07
C GLY A 362 16.34 16.30 10.51
N MET A 363 15.67 17.32 9.96
CA MET A 363 16.34 18.47 9.33
C MET A 363 16.23 19.78 10.13
N GLY A 364 15.83 19.68 11.40
CA GLY A 364 15.65 20.81 12.31
C GLY A 364 16.63 20.90 13.47
N MET A 365 17.72 20.12 13.46
CA MET A 365 18.81 20.24 14.44
C MET A 365 20.16 20.32 13.69
N VAL A 366 20.46 21.46 13.13
CA VAL A 366 21.83 22.00 12.92
C VAL A 366 21.76 23.49 13.14
#